data_ad33519537f3fcb9559017f60a81e20a
#
_entry.id   ad33519537f3fcb9559017f60a81e20a
#
_cell.length_a   1.000
_cell.length_b   1.000
_cell.length_c   1.000
_cell.angle_alpha   90.00
_cell.angle_beta   90.00
_cell.angle_gamma   90.00
#
_symmetry.space_group_name_H-M   'P 1'
#
loop_
_entity.id
_entity.type
_entity.pdbx_description
1 polymer ?
#
loop_
_entity_poly.entity_id
_entity_poly.type
_entity_poly.pdbx_seq_one_letter_code
_entity_poly.pdbx_strand_id
1 'polypeptide(L)'
;NPTTGSVINFTSAHNIYIDENGIAYIFGLKNNGTWVANRGAVFLDVAANATDPVYLGEWADEYIHDGMVRGDTMYAGCIYQGELYIVDVSDKSNPQTIGQHTTPNNFTHNAWVSDDGNYVFTTDEQSDAYIAAYDISDVNNIQEVDRIQSNPGSNSIPHNTHVDGNFLITSYYRDGTTVHDITYPNYMIQVAYYDSYTGSGDGFDGCWGTYPFLSSGNIISSDRNSNNGKGVLNIYGRAFQQACYLQGNIYDGFTGSPIANANMEILTTTNSETSNLLGYYQSAIVDSG
;
A
#
# COMPACT_ATOMS: atom_id res chain seq x y z
N ASN A 1 -11.69 0.71 29.39
CA ASN A 1 -10.44 1.39 29.80
C ASN A 1 -10.11 0.99 31.24
N PRO A 2 -9.01 0.28 31.50
CA PRO A 2 -8.61 -0.15 32.85
C PRO A 2 -8.43 1.00 33.82
N THR A 3 -8.04 2.18 33.32
CA THR A 3 -7.77 3.36 34.14
C THR A 3 -9.02 4.20 34.41
N THR A 4 -9.96 4.26 33.47
CA THR A 4 -11.15 5.11 33.58
C THR A 4 -12.45 4.33 33.77
N GLY A 5 -12.43 2.99 33.62
CA GLY A 5 -13.61 2.14 33.62
C GLY A 5 -14.51 2.35 32.39
N SER A 6 -14.03 3.09 31.38
CA SER A 6 -14.80 3.34 30.17
C SER A 6 -14.95 2.07 29.34
N VAL A 7 -16.16 1.83 28.84
CA VAL A 7 -16.47 0.72 27.92
C VAL A 7 -16.69 1.31 26.55
N ILE A 8 -15.99 0.80 25.54
CA ILE A 8 -16.24 1.14 24.15
C ILE A 8 -17.24 0.13 23.60
N ASN A 9 -18.34 0.65 23.09
CA ASN A 9 -19.34 -0.14 22.40
C ASN A 9 -19.34 0.19 20.91
N PHE A 10 -19.25 -0.82 20.06
CA PHE A 10 -19.41 -0.68 18.62
C PHE A 10 -20.23 -1.84 18.04
N THR A 11 -20.95 -1.57 16.95
CA THR A 11 -21.77 -2.55 16.23
C THR A 11 -21.19 -2.94 14.88
N SER A 12 -20.26 -2.14 14.37
CA SER A 12 -19.53 -2.42 13.12
C SER A 12 -18.19 -1.70 13.10
N ALA A 13 -17.28 -2.22 12.34
CA ALA A 13 -16.00 -1.62 12.00
C ALA A 13 -15.81 -1.69 10.50
N HIS A 14 -14.93 -0.87 9.94
CA HIS A 14 -14.58 -0.93 8.52
C HIS A 14 -13.52 -2.00 8.29
N ASN A 15 -12.40 -1.91 9.00
CA ASN A 15 -11.29 -2.86 8.88
C ASN A 15 -10.66 -3.19 10.24
N ILE A 16 -9.79 -4.20 10.26
CA ILE A 16 -9.05 -4.64 11.43
C ILE A 16 -7.65 -5.10 11.02
N TYR A 17 -6.65 -4.72 11.79
CA TYR A 17 -5.31 -5.29 11.75
C TYR A 17 -4.97 -5.89 13.12
N ILE A 18 -4.29 -7.04 13.14
CA ILE A 18 -3.80 -7.65 14.39
C ILE A 18 -2.28 -7.79 14.25
N ASP A 19 -1.54 -7.18 15.17
CA ASP A 19 -0.09 -7.23 15.17
C ASP A 19 0.47 -8.54 15.74
N GLU A 20 1.78 -8.70 15.70
CA GLU A 20 2.52 -9.87 16.18
C GLU A 20 2.41 -10.09 17.70
N ASN A 21 2.00 -9.08 18.45
CA ASN A 21 1.81 -9.13 19.89
C ASN A 21 0.36 -9.48 20.27
N GLY A 22 -0.53 -9.63 19.29
CA GLY A 22 -1.94 -9.88 19.48
C GLY A 22 -2.70 -8.64 19.93
N ILE A 23 -2.29 -7.47 19.48
CA ILE A 23 -3.05 -6.25 19.63
C ILE A 23 -3.88 -6.04 18.37
N ALA A 24 -5.18 -5.94 18.52
CA ALA A 24 -6.11 -5.63 17.44
C ALA A 24 -6.30 -4.11 17.33
N TYR A 25 -6.03 -3.58 16.15
CA TYR A 25 -6.28 -2.20 15.75
C TYR A 25 -7.52 -2.19 14.86
N ILE A 26 -8.59 -1.59 15.34
CA ILE A 26 -9.90 -1.63 14.69
C ILE A 26 -10.19 -0.25 14.13
N PHE A 27 -10.39 -0.17 12.82
CA PHE A 27 -10.54 1.08 12.08
C PHE A 27 -12.01 1.36 11.71
N GLY A 28 -12.37 2.64 11.68
CA GLY A 28 -13.66 3.10 11.19
C GLY A 28 -14.86 2.53 11.97
N LEU A 29 -14.81 2.58 13.30
CA LEU A 29 -15.83 2.00 14.17
C LEU A 29 -17.11 2.84 14.19
N LYS A 30 -18.25 2.13 14.25
CA LYS A 30 -19.58 2.72 14.49
C LYS A 30 -20.31 1.99 15.61
N ASN A 31 -21.10 2.73 16.38
CA ASN A 31 -22.09 2.19 17.29
C ASN A 31 -23.49 2.67 16.86
N ASN A 32 -24.33 1.75 16.39
CA ASN A 32 -25.68 2.03 15.88
C ASN A 32 -25.68 3.19 14.84
N GLY A 33 -24.71 3.18 13.93
CA GLY A 33 -24.53 4.20 12.88
C GLY A 33 -23.79 5.46 13.30
N THR A 34 -23.48 5.65 14.58
CA THR A 34 -22.69 6.78 15.09
C THR A 34 -21.22 6.37 15.16
N TRP A 35 -20.33 7.26 14.71
CA TRP A 35 -18.88 7.03 14.77
C TRP A 35 -18.37 6.96 16.21
N VAL A 36 -17.45 6.03 16.46
CA VAL A 36 -16.74 5.82 17.73
C VAL A 36 -15.29 6.25 17.53
N ALA A 37 -14.63 6.73 18.60
CA ALA A 37 -13.24 7.19 18.56
C ALA A 37 -12.96 8.17 17.42
N ASN A 38 -13.87 9.13 17.20
CA ASN A 38 -13.83 10.08 16.09
C ASN A 38 -13.57 9.42 14.72
N ARG A 39 -13.93 8.14 14.56
CA ARG A 39 -13.73 7.33 13.35
C ARG A 39 -12.31 6.82 13.12
N GLY A 40 -11.38 7.06 14.04
CA GLY A 40 -9.99 6.62 13.97
C GLY A 40 -9.82 5.14 14.32
N ALA A 41 -8.85 4.81 15.16
CA ALA A 41 -8.54 3.44 15.58
C ALA A 41 -8.82 3.21 17.07
N VAL A 42 -9.28 2.00 17.41
CA VAL A 42 -9.36 1.49 18.78
C VAL A 42 -8.42 0.31 18.93
N PHE A 43 -7.70 0.27 20.05
CA PHE A 43 -6.68 -0.76 20.33
C PHE A 43 -7.19 -1.72 21.41
N LEU A 44 -7.21 -3.02 21.09
CA LEU A 44 -7.66 -4.07 21.99
C LEU A 44 -6.57 -5.15 22.12
N ASP A 45 -6.24 -5.53 23.35
CA ASP A 45 -5.44 -6.74 23.58
C ASP A 45 -6.37 -7.96 23.43
N VAL A 46 -6.07 -8.79 22.43
CA VAL A 46 -6.76 -10.04 22.12
C VAL A 46 -5.88 -11.27 22.37
N ALA A 47 -4.61 -11.08 22.74
CA ALA A 47 -3.64 -12.15 22.91
C ALA A 47 -4.03 -13.10 24.05
N ALA A 48 -4.45 -12.55 25.19
CA ALA A 48 -4.81 -13.34 26.37
C ALA A 48 -6.21 -13.99 26.23
N ASN A 49 -7.17 -13.27 25.68
CA ASN A 49 -8.55 -13.75 25.49
C ASN A 49 -9.26 -12.98 24.37
N ALA A 50 -9.30 -13.57 23.18
CA ALA A 50 -9.97 -12.96 22.03
C ALA A 50 -11.49 -12.80 22.18
N THR A 51 -12.12 -13.52 23.12
CA THR A 51 -13.57 -13.42 23.37
C THR A 51 -13.94 -12.39 24.44
N ASP A 52 -12.94 -11.88 25.16
CA ASP A 52 -13.10 -10.82 26.16
C ASP A 52 -11.86 -9.90 26.12
N PRO A 53 -11.69 -9.13 25.03
CA PRO A 53 -10.51 -8.33 24.80
C PRO A 53 -10.41 -7.14 25.75
N VAL A 54 -9.16 -6.77 26.09
CA VAL A 54 -8.90 -5.63 26.97
C VAL A 54 -8.71 -4.37 26.13
N TYR A 55 -9.44 -3.31 26.42
CA TYR A 55 -9.26 -2.00 25.81
C TYR A 55 -7.95 -1.36 26.30
N LEU A 56 -7.09 -0.96 25.36
CA LEU A 56 -5.79 -0.34 25.63
C LEU A 56 -5.80 1.17 25.40
N GLY A 57 -6.51 1.64 24.39
CA GLY A 57 -6.56 3.04 24.01
C GLY A 57 -7.17 3.26 22.64
N GLU A 58 -7.05 4.49 22.14
CA GLU A 58 -7.56 4.89 20.84
C GLU A 58 -6.74 6.04 20.26
N TRP A 59 -6.64 6.08 18.94
CA TRP A 59 -6.23 7.27 18.18
C TRP A 59 -7.46 7.85 17.49
N ALA A 60 -7.75 9.12 17.73
CA ALA A 60 -9.03 9.71 17.37
C ALA A 60 -8.90 11.04 16.62
N ASP A 61 -7.74 11.30 15.97
CA ASP A 61 -7.53 12.55 15.25
C ASP A 61 -8.35 12.59 13.96
N GLU A 62 -8.31 11.51 13.16
CA GLU A 62 -8.96 11.45 11.86
C GLU A 62 -9.65 10.10 11.60
N TYR A 63 -10.49 10.03 10.56
CA TYR A 63 -11.07 8.79 10.10
C TYR A 63 -10.02 7.93 9.41
N ILE A 64 -9.78 6.72 9.93
CA ILE A 64 -8.97 5.71 9.26
C ILE A 64 -9.88 4.79 8.45
N HIS A 65 -9.60 4.66 7.15
CA HIS A 65 -10.29 3.72 6.29
C HIS A 65 -9.64 2.34 6.37
N ASP A 66 -8.34 2.28 6.13
CA ASP A 66 -7.53 1.07 6.22
C ASP A 66 -6.11 1.42 6.71
N GLY A 67 -5.38 0.42 7.17
CA GLY A 67 -4.02 0.61 7.63
C GLY A 67 -3.40 -0.67 8.19
N MET A 68 -2.14 -0.57 8.56
CA MET A 68 -1.41 -1.66 9.20
C MET A 68 -0.55 -1.14 10.36
N VAL A 69 -0.06 -2.05 11.18
CA VAL A 69 0.86 -1.75 12.26
C VAL A 69 2.08 -2.67 12.15
N ARG A 70 3.26 -2.10 12.37
CA ARG A 70 4.49 -2.88 12.51
C ARG A 70 5.29 -2.33 13.68
N GLY A 71 5.61 -3.22 14.64
CA GLY A 71 6.20 -2.80 15.92
C GLY A 71 5.31 -1.78 16.63
N ASP A 72 5.88 -0.64 16.97
CA ASP A 72 5.19 0.45 17.65
C ASP A 72 4.71 1.56 16.71
N THR A 73 4.58 1.29 15.41
CA THR A 73 4.16 2.30 14.43
C THR A 73 2.95 1.84 13.63
N MET A 74 1.90 2.67 13.61
CA MET A 74 0.70 2.50 12.79
C MET A 74 0.82 3.39 11.54
N TYR A 75 0.52 2.80 10.38
CA TYR A 75 0.45 3.44 9.08
C TYR A 75 -1.00 3.45 8.63
N ALA A 76 -1.60 4.61 8.50
CA ALA A 76 -3.04 4.78 8.36
C ALA A 76 -3.42 5.53 7.08
N GLY A 77 -4.32 4.95 6.30
CA GLY A 77 -4.97 5.62 5.17
C GLY A 77 -6.18 6.42 5.64
N CYS A 78 -6.05 7.75 5.65
CA CYS A 78 -7.11 8.67 6.06
C CYS A 78 -7.83 9.21 4.81
N ILE A 79 -8.80 8.45 4.32
CA ILE A 79 -9.40 8.63 2.99
C ILE A 79 -10.06 10.00 2.79
N TYR A 80 -10.67 10.58 3.84
CA TYR A 80 -11.35 11.87 3.72
C TYR A 80 -10.40 13.06 3.76
N GLN A 81 -9.23 12.89 4.37
CA GLN A 81 -8.14 13.88 4.35
C GLN A 81 -7.30 13.74 3.08
N GLY A 82 -7.31 12.54 2.46
CA GLY A 82 -6.44 12.22 1.34
C GLY A 82 -4.98 12.12 1.75
N GLU A 83 -4.73 11.60 2.95
CA GLU A 83 -3.41 11.61 3.57
C GLU A 83 -3.05 10.26 4.19
N LEU A 84 -1.77 9.92 4.07
CA LEU A 84 -1.09 8.94 4.89
C LEU A 84 -0.77 9.57 6.26
N TYR A 85 -1.13 8.88 7.35
CA TYR A 85 -0.69 9.21 8.70
C TYR A 85 0.24 8.13 9.24
N ILE A 86 1.32 8.57 9.90
CA ILE A 86 2.24 7.70 10.63
C ILE A 86 2.10 8.05 12.10
N VAL A 87 1.76 7.06 12.92
CA VAL A 87 1.40 7.26 14.32
C VAL A 87 2.26 6.36 15.20
N ASP A 88 2.96 6.96 16.16
CA ASP A 88 3.60 6.23 17.26
C ASP A 88 2.51 5.69 18.19
N VAL A 89 2.44 4.37 18.30
CA VAL A 89 1.51 3.64 19.15
C VAL A 89 2.23 2.84 20.25
N SER A 90 3.48 3.20 20.59
CA SER A 90 4.24 2.57 21.67
C SER A 90 3.52 2.69 23.00
N ASP A 91 2.96 3.85 23.31
CA ASP A 91 1.99 4.05 24.39
C ASP A 91 0.55 4.01 23.82
N LYS A 92 -0.08 2.85 23.90
CA LYS A 92 -1.45 2.64 23.40
C LYS A 92 -2.49 3.58 24.06
N SER A 93 -2.18 4.09 25.25
CA SER A 93 -3.07 5.02 25.96
C SER A 93 -2.90 6.50 25.54
N ASN A 94 -1.82 6.79 24.80
CA ASN A 94 -1.48 8.15 24.36
C ASN A 94 -0.76 8.13 22.99
N PRO A 95 -1.37 7.58 21.93
CA PRO A 95 -0.74 7.53 20.61
C PRO A 95 -0.47 8.93 20.05
N GLN A 96 0.61 9.09 19.29
CA GLN A 96 1.07 10.37 18.76
C GLN A 96 1.26 10.31 17.26
N THR A 97 0.66 11.26 16.54
CA THR A 97 0.97 11.46 15.11
C THR A 97 2.41 11.99 14.98
N ILE A 98 3.27 11.24 14.27
CA ILE A 98 4.69 11.58 14.08
C ILE A 98 5.02 11.98 12.65
N GLY A 99 4.12 11.72 11.68
CA GLY A 99 4.29 12.12 10.30
C GLY A 99 2.97 12.05 9.54
N GLN A 100 2.88 12.85 8.47
CA GLN A 100 1.75 12.81 7.54
C GLN A 100 2.17 13.28 6.16
N HIS A 101 1.50 12.78 5.11
CA HIS A 101 1.76 13.19 3.74
C HIS A 101 0.51 13.03 2.87
N THR A 102 0.21 14.04 2.04
CA THR A 102 -0.89 13.99 1.08
C THR A 102 -0.58 12.98 -0.03
N THR A 103 -1.55 12.17 -0.43
CA THR A 103 -1.40 11.20 -1.53
C THR A 103 -1.79 11.79 -2.88
N PRO A 104 -1.36 11.19 -4.02
CA PRO A 104 -1.47 11.79 -5.35
C PRO A 104 -2.89 12.18 -5.77
N ASN A 105 -3.88 11.35 -5.39
CA ASN A 105 -5.29 11.58 -5.76
C ASN A 105 -6.15 12.06 -4.57
N ASN A 106 -5.54 12.34 -3.41
CA ASN A 106 -6.21 12.81 -2.20
C ASN A 106 -7.36 11.89 -1.74
N PHE A 107 -7.16 10.58 -1.81
CA PHE A 107 -8.17 9.59 -1.42
C PHE A 107 -7.52 8.33 -0.85
N THR A 108 -6.65 8.51 0.14
CA THR A 108 -5.78 7.48 0.72
C THR A 108 -6.59 6.35 1.33
N HIS A 109 -6.65 5.24 0.62
CA HIS A 109 -7.46 4.08 1.01
C HIS A 109 -6.69 3.15 1.93
N ASN A 110 -5.49 2.74 1.51
CA ASN A 110 -4.67 1.74 2.19
C ASN A 110 -3.23 2.23 2.31
N ALA A 111 -2.52 1.75 3.32
CA ALA A 111 -1.10 1.99 3.53
C ALA A 111 -0.40 0.71 4.00
N TRP A 112 0.78 0.40 3.45
CA TRP A 112 1.58 -0.75 3.84
C TRP A 112 3.07 -0.40 3.84
N VAL A 113 3.79 -0.72 4.95
CA VAL A 113 5.21 -0.41 5.10
C VAL A 113 6.08 -1.51 4.51
N SER A 114 7.25 -1.15 3.97
CA SER A 114 8.31 -2.07 3.52
C SER A 114 8.88 -2.89 4.68
N ASP A 115 9.49 -4.03 4.37
CA ASP A 115 10.05 -4.92 5.41
C ASP A 115 11.20 -4.28 6.20
N ASP A 116 11.93 -3.35 5.58
CA ASP A 116 13.01 -2.58 6.23
C ASP A 116 12.51 -1.35 6.99
N GLY A 117 11.22 -1.01 6.88
CA GLY A 117 10.60 0.11 7.58
C GLY A 117 10.90 1.49 6.99
N ASN A 118 11.59 1.57 5.84
CA ASN A 118 12.03 2.84 5.26
C ASN A 118 11.06 3.42 4.24
N TYR A 119 10.13 2.62 3.73
CA TYR A 119 9.18 3.04 2.70
C TYR A 119 7.75 2.64 3.07
N VAL A 120 6.78 3.50 2.71
CA VAL A 120 5.35 3.18 2.75
C VAL A 120 4.78 3.24 1.34
N PHE A 121 3.92 2.28 1.03
CA PHE A 121 3.15 2.26 -0.21
C PHE A 121 1.69 2.52 0.11
N THR A 122 1.06 3.40 -0.68
CA THR A 122 -0.36 3.73 -0.54
C THR A 122 -1.12 3.47 -1.82
N THR A 123 -2.44 3.31 -1.68
CA THR A 123 -3.38 3.33 -2.80
C THR A 123 -4.42 4.41 -2.57
N ASP A 124 -4.78 5.13 -3.62
CA ASP A 124 -5.94 6.03 -3.63
C ASP A 124 -7.11 5.32 -4.35
N GLU A 125 -8.23 5.07 -3.67
CA GLU A 125 -9.36 4.32 -4.23
C GLU A 125 -10.24 5.20 -5.12
N GLN A 126 -9.65 5.69 -6.21
CA GLN A 126 -10.33 6.48 -7.22
C GLN A 126 -9.99 6.01 -8.63
N SER A 127 -10.84 6.42 -9.58
CA SER A 127 -10.63 6.15 -11.00
C SER A 127 -9.30 6.72 -11.47
N ASP A 128 -8.51 5.89 -12.17
CA ASP A 128 -7.21 6.24 -12.73
C ASP A 128 -6.18 6.71 -11.68
N ALA A 129 -6.34 6.24 -10.42
CA ALA A 129 -5.44 6.61 -9.34
C ALA A 129 -4.17 5.76 -9.32
N TYR A 130 -3.24 6.17 -8.44
CA TYR A 130 -1.91 5.60 -8.34
C TYR A 130 -1.76 4.68 -7.12
N ILE A 131 -0.84 3.74 -7.25
CA ILE A 131 -0.05 3.21 -6.15
C ILE A 131 1.13 4.16 -6.00
N ALA A 132 1.39 4.69 -4.81
CA ALA A 132 2.50 5.60 -4.57
C ALA A 132 3.45 5.07 -3.50
N ALA A 133 4.74 5.34 -3.67
CA ALA A 133 5.82 4.98 -2.75
C ALA A 133 6.38 6.24 -2.06
N TYR A 134 6.58 6.16 -0.76
CA TYR A 134 7.11 7.25 0.05
C TYR A 134 8.35 6.79 0.82
N ASP A 135 9.43 7.56 0.76
CA ASP A 135 10.55 7.46 1.68
C ASP A 135 10.14 8.07 3.03
N ILE A 136 10.15 7.26 4.06
CA ILE A 136 9.80 7.63 5.45
C ILE A 136 10.97 7.48 6.41
N SER A 137 12.19 7.33 5.89
CA SER A 137 13.42 7.23 6.72
C SER A 137 13.60 8.45 7.64
N ASP A 138 13.04 9.59 7.25
CA ASP A 138 12.81 10.74 8.12
C ASP A 138 11.32 11.10 8.11
N VAL A 139 10.60 10.70 9.14
CA VAL A 139 9.16 10.97 9.28
C VAL A 139 8.79 12.45 9.35
N ASN A 140 9.77 13.35 9.63
CA ASN A 140 9.56 14.79 9.58
C ASN A 140 9.71 15.36 8.15
N ASN A 141 10.18 14.55 7.20
CA ASN A 141 10.43 14.96 5.82
C ASN A 141 10.07 13.84 4.84
N ILE A 142 8.86 13.35 4.92
CA ILE A 142 8.34 12.28 4.04
C ILE A 142 8.38 12.77 2.59
N GLN A 143 8.93 11.93 1.69
CA GLN A 143 9.05 12.25 0.27
C GLN A 143 8.36 11.18 -0.57
N GLU A 144 7.46 11.58 -1.46
CA GLU A 144 7.04 10.70 -2.53
C GLU A 144 8.22 10.44 -3.47
N VAL A 145 8.55 9.17 -3.70
CA VAL A 145 9.72 8.77 -4.51
C VAL A 145 9.33 8.14 -5.83
N ASP A 146 8.12 7.58 -5.94
CA ASP A 146 7.58 7.02 -7.18
C ASP A 146 6.06 6.85 -7.10
N ARG A 147 5.42 6.72 -8.25
CA ARG A 147 4.01 6.32 -8.40
C ARG A 147 3.79 5.54 -9.69
N ILE A 148 2.91 4.54 -9.64
CA ILE A 148 2.61 3.69 -10.77
C ILE A 148 1.11 3.39 -10.88
N GLN A 149 0.64 3.14 -12.09
CA GLN A 149 -0.69 2.58 -12.39
C GLN A 149 -0.51 1.21 -13.03
N SER A 150 -1.44 0.30 -12.78
CA SER A 150 -1.42 -1.04 -13.41
C SER A 150 -1.55 -0.97 -14.93
N ASN A 151 -2.45 -0.13 -15.41
CA ASN A 151 -2.78 0.03 -16.83
C ASN A 151 -3.18 1.49 -17.09
N PRO A 152 -2.21 2.39 -17.36
CA PRO A 152 -2.45 3.81 -17.52
C PRO A 152 -3.53 4.14 -18.54
N GLY A 153 -4.53 4.94 -18.15
CA GLY A 153 -5.67 5.33 -18.98
C GLY A 153 -6.80 4.31 -19.03
N SER A 154 -6.72 3.20 -18.29
CA SER A 154 -7.83 2.23 -18.16
C SER A 154 -8.98 2.76 -17.29
N ASN A 155 -8.75 3.76 -16.46
CA ASN A 155 -9.62 4.24 -15.38
C ASN A 155 -9.89 3.19 -14.29
N SER A 156 -9.07 2.16 -14.20
CA SER A 156 -9.18 1.16 -13.14
C SER A 156 -8.77 1.75 -11.78
N ILE A 157 -9.26 1.15 -10.70
CA ILE A 157 -9.16 1.67 -9.34
C ILE A 157 -8.25 0.75 -8.52
N PRO A 158 -7.15 1.25 -7.92
CA PRO A 158 -6.39 0.48 -6.93
C PRO A 158 -7.15 0.39 -5.61
N HIS A 159 -7.02 -0.75 -4.91
CA HIS A 159 -7.70 -0.97 -3.63
C HIS A 159 -6.69 -1.23 -2.52
N ASN A 160 -6.41 -2.49 -2.17
CA ASN A 160 -5.46 -2.83 -1.10
C ASN A 160 -4.15 -3.34 -1.66
N THR A 161 -3.05 -2.84 -1.09
CA THR A 161 -1.70 -3.29 -1.41
C THR A 161 -1.01 -3.92 -0.20
N HIS A 162 -0.13 -4.90 -0.45
CA HIS A 162 0.64 -5.62 0.57
C HIS A 162 2.07 -5.77 0.10
N VAL A 163 3.03 -5.47 0.97
CA VAL A 163 4.45 -5.78 0.73
C VAL A 163 4.74 -7.21 1.19
N ASP A 164 5.43 -7.96 0.34
CA ASP A 164 5.96 -9.28 0.65
C ASP A 164 7.38 -9.39 0.05
N GLY A 165 8.38 -9.13 0.84
CA GLY A 165 9.76 -8.98 0.41
C GLY A 165 9.92 -7.81 -0.57
N ASN A 166 10.47 -8.10 -1.75
CA ASN A 166 10.68 -7.11 -2.79
C ASN A 166 9.47 -6.97 -3.75
N PHE A 167 8.30 -7.44 -3.34
CA PHE A 167 7.11 -7.37 -4.19
C PHE A 167 5.96 -6.67 -3.48
N LEU A 168 5.26 -5.86 -4.25
CA LEU A 168 4.02 -5.21 -3.87
C LEU A 168 2.88 -5.90 -4.61
N ILE A 169 1.99 -6.55 -3.86
CA ILE A 169 0.84 -7.28 -4.39
C ILE A 169 -0.42 -6.46 -4.12
N THR A 170 -1.08 -6.04 -5.19
CA THR A 170 -2.21 -5.11 -5.11
C THR A 170 -3.46 -5.71 -5.74
N SER A 171 -4.59 -5.57 -5.04
CA SER A 171 -5.91 -5.73 -5.65
C SER A 171 -6.26 -4.46 -6.41
N TYR A 172 -6.56 -4.58 -7.70
CA TYR A 172 -6.73 -3.45 -8.60
C TYR A 172 -8.06 -3.54 -9.37
N TYR A 173 -9.13 -3.77 -8.65
CA TYR A 173 -10.49 -3.99 -9.17
C TYR A 173 -10.51 -4.62 -10.57
N ARG A 174 -10.81 -3.85 -11.63
CA ARG A 174 -11.00 -4.33 -13.00
C ARG A 174 -9.72 -4.70 -13.73
N ASP A 175 -8.56 -4.31 -13.21
CA ASP A 175 -7.27 -4.78 -13.71
C ASP A 175 -6.79 -6.05 -12.98
N GLY A 176 -7.57 -6.55 -12.00
CA GLY A 176 -7.31 -7.80 -11.31
C GLY A 176 -6.29 -7.71 -10.20
N THR A 177 -5.45 -8.73 -10.06
CA THR A 177 -4.32 -8.76 -9.12
C THR A 177 -3.06 -8.32 -9.85
N THR A 178 -2.36 -7.32 -9.33
CA THR A 178 -1.09 -6.84 -9.91
C THR A 178 0.07 -7.09 -8.95
N VAL A 179 1.26 -7.31 -9.50
CA VAL A 179 2.50 -7.48 -8.75
C VAL A 179 3.54 -6.52 -9.30
N HIS A 180 4.08 -5.70 -8.41
CA HIS A 180 5.15 -4.76 -8.74
C HIS A 180 6.42 -5.15 -8.00
N ASP A 181 7.54 -5.11 -8.69
CA ASP A 181 8.87 -5.20 -8.08
C ASP A 181 9.18 -3.85 -7.43
N ILE A 182 9.51 -3.87 -6.14
CA ILE A 182 9.86 -2.72 -5.32
C ILE A 182 11.29 -2.81 -4.78
N THR A 183 12.17 -3.59 -5.43
CA THR A 183 13.60 -3.64 -5.10
C THR A 183 14.21 -2.24 -5.06
N TYR A 184 13.72 -1.36 -5.92
CA TYR A 184 13.98 0.07 -5.89
C TYR A 184 12.64 0.82 -5.76
N PRO A 185 12.24 1.22 -4.55
CA PRO A 185 10.95 1.89 -4.33
C PRO A 185 10.77 3.20 -5.09
N ASN A 186 11.87 3.82 -5.51
CA ASN A 186 11.89 5.01 -6.37
C ASN A 186 11.81 4.69 -7.87
N TYR A 187 11.60 3.44 -8.25
CA TYR A 187 11.43 2.98 -9.63
C TYR A 187 10.70 1.63 -9.66
N MET A 188 9.42 1.66 -9.35
CA MET A 188 8.56 0.47 -9.29
C MET A 188 8.28 -0.08 -10.69
N ILE A 189 8.27 -1.41 -10.84
CA ILE A 189 8.01 -2.08 -12.12
C ILE A 189 6.94 -3.14 -11.96
N GLN A 190 5.87 -3.08 -12.76
CA GLN A 190 4.89 -4.16 -12.82
C GLN A 190 5.51 -5.39 -13.46
N VAL A 191 5.66 -6.48 -12.71
CA VAL A 191 6.29 -7.73 -13.15
C VAL A 191 5.28 -8.83 -13.44
N ALA A 192 4.06 -8.71 -12.91
CA ALA A 192 2.99 -9.66 -13.22
C ALA A 192 1.61 -9.03 -12.98
N TYR A 193 0.61 -9.59 -13.62
CA TYR A 193 -0.79 -9.32 -13.33
C TYR A 193 -1.66 -10.53 -13.73
N TYR A 194 -2.83 -10.60 -13.13
CA TYR A 194 -3.88 -11.50 -13.56
C TYR A 194 -5.21 -10.78 -13.49
N ASP A 195 -5.72 -10.42 -14.65
CA ASP A 195 -7.05 -9.85 -14.81
C ASP A 195 -8.09 -10.99 -14.87
N SER A 196 -8.89 -11.08 -13.81
CA SER A 196 -9.96 -12.06 -13.65
C SER A 196 -11.34 -11.50 -14.02
N TYR A 197 -11.42 -10.21 -14.35
CA TYR A 197 -12.65 -9.53 -14.70
C TYR A 197 -12.71 -9.20 -16.20
N THR A 198 -13.82 -9.53 -16.85
CA THR A 198 -13.95 -9.36 -18.32
C THR A 198 -14.40 -7.96 -18.74
N GLY A 199 -14.77 -7.10 -17.79
CA GLY A 199 -15.10 -5.71 -18.04
C GLY A 199 -13.88 -4.80 -17.92
N SER A 200 -14.01 -3.55 -18.31
CA SER A 200 -12.92 -2.56 -18.26
C SER A 200 -13.44 -1.22 -17.73
N GLY A 201 -12.53 -0.27 -17.53
CA GLY A 201 -12.82 1.09 -17.14
C GLY A 201 -13.10 1.27 -15.65
N ASP A 202 -13.81 2.31 -15.30
CA ASP A 202 -14.16 2.68 -13.94
C ASP A 202 -15.15 1.71 -13.28
N GLY A 203 -15.00 1.45 -12.00
CA GLY A 203 -15.94 0.72 -11.17
C GLY A 203 -15.30 -0.26 -10.19
N PHE A 204 -16.12 -0.72 -9.25
CA PHE A 204 -15.73 -1.53 -8.10
C PHE A 204 -16.02 -3.04 -8.28
N ASP A 205 -16.02 -3.54 -9.51
CA ASP A 205 -16.09 -4.96 -9.84
C ASP A 205 -14.68 -5.52 -10.06
N GLY A 206 -14.51 -6.85 -10.00
CA GLY A 206 -13.23 -7.50 -10.14
C GLY A 206 -12.51 -7.69 -8.81
N CYS A 207 -11.20 -7.61 -8.78
CA CYS A 207 -10.36 -7.93 -7.64
C CYS A 207 -10.49 -6.90 -6.52
N TRP A 208 -11.21 -7.27 -5.47
CA TRP A 208 -11.43 -6.40 -4.30
C TRP A 208 -10.36 -6.57 -3.23
N GLY A 209 -9.79 -7.77 -3.06
CA GLY A 209 -8.77 -8.01 -2.05
C GLY A 209 -7.78 -9.08 -2.48
N THR A 210 -6.53 -8.94 -2.02
CA THR A 210 -5.46 -9.93 -2.17
C THR A 210 -4.88 -10.25 -0.80
N TYR A 211 -4.36 -11.47 -0.63
CA TYR A 211 -3.63 -11.87 0.56
C TYR A 211 -2.45 -12.77 0.18
N PRO A 212 -1.22 -12.27 0.27
CA PRO A 212 -0.02 -13.00 -0.16
C PRO A 212 0.65 -13.85 0.93
N PHE A 213 0.18 -13.81 2.19
CA PHE A 213 0.90 -14.35 3.34
C PHE A 213 0.50 -15.78 3.72
N LEU A 214 -0.03 -16.58 2.79
CA LEU A 214 -0.30 -17.98 3.08
C LEU A 214 0.99 -18.78 3.26
N SER A 215 1.01 -19.67 4.23
CA SER A 215 2.17 -20.55 4.50
C SER A 215 2.51 -21.48 3.33
N SER A 216 1.57 -21.70 2.40
CA SER A 216 1.79 -22.42 1.14
C SER A 216 2.60 -21.62 0.11
N GLY A 217 2.81 -20.34 0.32
CA GLY A 217 3.37 -19.40 -0.67
C GLY A 217 2.39 -18.97 -1.76
N ASN A 218 1.17 -19.48 -1.78
CA ASN A 218 0.16 -19.02 -2.74
C ASN A 218 -0.40 -17.67 -2.36
N ILE A 219 -0.86 -16.93 -3.37
CA ILE A 219 -1.62 -15.68 -3.21
C ILE A 219 -3.09 -16.03 -3.40
N ILE A 220 -3.97 -15.52 -2.56
CA ILE A 220 -5.41 -15.57 -2.78
C ILE A 220 -5.94 -14.19 -3.10
N SER A 221 -6.94 -14.13 -3.99
CA SER A 221 -7.63 -12.90 -4.35
C SER A 221 -9.13 -13.13 -4.38
N SER A 222 -9.88 -12.15 -3.88
CA SER A 222 -11.33 -12.15 -3.87
C SER A 222 -11.88 -11.17 -4.90
N ASP A 223 -12.66 -11.68 -5.85
CA ASP A 223 -13.28 -10.86 -6.88
C ASP A 223 -14.75 -10.62 -6.58
N ARG A 224 -15.21 -9.43 -6.91
CA ARG A 224 -16.62 -9.04 -6.90
C ARG A 224 -17.18 -9.18 -8.32
N ASN A 225 -18.37 -9.75 -8.43
CA ASN A 225 -19.15 -9.81 -9.68
C ASN A 225 -18.45 -10.42 -10.91
N SER A 226 -17.31 -11.12 -10.74
CA SER A 226 -16.51 -11.65 -11.86
C SER A 226 -17.13 -12.87 -12.53
N ASN A 227 -18.14 -13.49 -11.92
CA ASN A 227 -18.82 -14.66 -12.47
C ASN A 227 -20.35 -14.46 -12.44
N ASN A 228 -20.91 -13.82 -13.48
CA ASN A 228 -22.35 -13.56 -13.61
C ASN A 228 -22.97 -12.92 -12.34
N GLY A 229 -22.34 -11.89 -11.81
CA GLY A 229 -22.77 -11.20 -10.60
C GLY A 229 -22.43 -11.91 -9.30
N LYS A 230 -21.61 -12.97 -9.32
CA LYS A 230 -21.12 -13.68 -8.16
C LYS A 230 -19.64 -13.37 -7.92
N GLY A 231 -19.22 -13.47 -6.67
CA GLY A 231 -17.80 -13.39 -6.31
C GLY A 231 -17.04 -14.66 -6.72
N VAL A 232 -15.74 -14.51 -6.90
CA VAL A 232 -14.80 -15.60 -7.17
C VAL A 232 -13.65 -15.50 -6.18
N LEU A 233 -13.16 -16.64 -5.69
CA LEU A 233 -11.89 -16.73 -4.99
C LEU A 233 -10.86 -17.34 -5.94
N ASN A 234 -9.86 -16.56 -6.30
CA ASN A 234 -8.74 -17.00 -7.13
C ASN A 234 -7.56 -17.41 -6.25
N ILE A 235 -6.80 -18.40 -6.70
CA ILE A 235 -5.57 -18.88 -6.04
C ILE A 235 -4.46 -18.88 -7.07
N TYR A 236 -3.39 -18.13 -6.80
CA TYR A 236 -2.25 -17.99 -7.69
C TYR A 236 -0.99 -18.61 -7.08
N GLY A 237 -0.21 -19.31 -7.90
CA GLY A 237 1.18 -19.62 -7.58
C GLY A 237 2.08 -18.42 -7.88
N ARG A 238 3.22 -18.34 -7.22
CA ARG A 238 4.22 -17.27 -7.45
C ARG A 238 5.10 -17.63 -8.64
N ALA A 239 4.66 -17.29 -9.85
CA ALA A 239 5.41 -17.52 -11.08
C ALA A 239 6.14 -16.26 -11.60
N PHE A 240 6.05 -15.15 -10.87
CA PHE A 240 6.71 -13.88 -11.20
C PHE A 240 8.15 -13.83 -10.68
N GLN A 241 8.96 -12.99 -11.32
CA GLN A 241 10.37 -12.77 -11.00
C GLN A 241 10.63 -11.28 -10.82
N GLN A 242 11.76 -10.96 -10.18
CA GLN A 242 12.23 -9.58 -10.10
C GLN A 242 12.52 -9.02 -11.50
N ALA A 243 12.32 -7.72 -11.66
CA ALA A 243 12.70 -7.00 -12.86
C ALA A 243 14.23 -6.98 -13.02
N CYS A 244 14.68 -6.86 -14.26
CA CYS A 244 16.09 -6.64 -14.57
C CYS A 244 16.35 -5.14 -14.65
N TYR A 245 17.05 -4.60 -13.66
CA TYR A 245 17.38 -3.18 -13.58
C TYR A 245 18.70 -2.85 -14.27
N LEU A 246 18.71 -1.75 -14.99
CA LEU A 246 19.90 -1.15 -15.59
C LEU A 246 20.04 0.29 -15.09
N GLN A 247 21.10 0.58 -14.36
CA GLN A 247 21.34 1.92 -13.84
C GLN A 247 22.81 2.31 -13.94
N GLY A 248 23.09 3.59 -14.03
CA GLY A 248 24.46 4.09 -14.13
C GLY A 248 24.55 5.58 -14.28
N ASN A 249 25.77 6.05 -14.58
CA ASN A 249 26.03 7.46 -14.80
C ASN A 249 26.71 7.65 -16.16
N ILE A 250 26.35 8.72 -16.84
CA ILE A 250 26.93 9.12 -18.13
C ILE A 250 27.80 10.35 -17.93
N TYR A 251 29.05 10.25 -18.38
CA TYR A 251 30.02 11.32 -18.27
C TYR A 251 30.62 11.62 -19.67
N ASP A 252 30.96 12.87 -19.89
CA ASP A 252 31.78 13.28 -21.01
C ASP A 252 33.18 12.66 -20.87
N GLY A 253 33.58 11.87 -21.85
CA GLY A 253 34.85 11.13 -21.82
C GLY A 253 36.10 11.98 -21.87
N PHE A 254 35.99 13.27 -22.21
CA PHE A 254 37.12 14.18 -22.27
C PHE A 254 37.20 15.06 -21.01
N THR A 255 36.07 15.59 -20.56
CA THR A 255 36.03 16.52 -19.41
C THR A 255 35.74 15.83 -18.08
N GLY A 256 35.17 14.62 -18.08
CA GLY A 256 34.69 13.94 -16.91
C GLY A 256 33.40 14.55 -16.33
N SER A 257 32.78 15.51 -16.99
CA SER A 257 31.57 16.17 -16.55
C SER A 257 30.33 15.25 -16.75
N PRO A 258 29.34 15.27 -15.87
CA PRO A 258 28.10 14.52 -16.09
C PRO A 258 27.35 15.07 -17.31
N ILE A 259 26.73 14.17 -18.08
CA ILE A 259 25.89 14.53 -19.23
C ILE A 259 24.44 14.37 -18.85
N ALA A 260 23.70 15.49 -18.80
CA ALA A 260 22.26 15.52 -18.61
C ALA A 260 21.51 15.30 -19.94
N ASN A 261 20.29 14.75 -19.82
CA ASN A 261 19.38 14.51 -20.95
C ASN A 261 19.98 13.62 -22.06
N ALA A 262 20.95 12.77 -21.74
CA ALA A 262 21.37 11.72 -22.64
C ALA A 262 20.30 10.65 -22.72
N ASN A 263 19.87 10.32 -23.93
CA ASN A 263 18.88 9.26 -24.15
C ASN A 263 19.55 7.89 -24.02
N MET A 264 18.95 7.03 -23.20
CA MET A 264 19.35 5.64 -22.97
C MET A 264 18.26 4.72 -23.47
N GLU A 265 18.58 3.80 -24.36
CA GLU A 265 17.64 2.82 -24.90
C GLU A 265 18.12 1.41 -24.59
N ILE A 266 17.23 0.57 -24.07
CA ILE A 266 17.47 -0.87 -24.04
C ILE A 266 17.06 -1.41 -25.39
N LEU A 267 18.06 -1.76 -26.20
CA LEU A 267 17.83 -2.27 -27.54
C LEU A 267 16.92 -3.50 -27.51
N THR A 268 16.07 -3.61 -28.52
CA THR A 268 15.05 -4.67 -28.64
C THR A 268 13.83 -4.52 -27.71
N THR A 269 13.75 -3.44 -26.95
CA THR A 269 12.60 -3.09 -26.10
C THR A 269 12.05 -1.72 -26.48
N THR A 270 10.96 -1.30 -25.84
CA THR A 270 10.42 0.06 -25.96
C THR A 270 10.92 0.99 -24.86
N ASN A 271 11.80 0.49 -23.97
CA ASN A 271 12.27 1.26 -22.82
C ASN A 271 13.32 2.29 -23.25
N SER A 272 13.03 3.53 -22.92
CA SER A 272 13.90 4.67 -23.19
C SER A 272 13.85 5.63 -21.99
N GLU A 273 15.03 5.96 -21.48
CA GLU A 273 15.18 6.83 -20.32
C GLU A 273 16.16 7.96 -20.63
N THR A 274 16.11 9.03 -19.87
CA THR A 274 17.05 10.13 -19.98
C THR A 274 17.83 10.34 -18.68
N SER A 275 19.11 10.63 -18.82
CA SER A 275 19.94 10.96 -17.66
C SER A 275 19.52 12.30 -17.03
N ASN A 276 19.57 12.37 -15.71
CA ASN A 276 19.33 13.60 -14.95
C ASN A 276 20.54 14.56 -14.99
N LEU A 277 20.46 15.67 -14.24
CA LEU A 277 21.52 16.69 -14.19
C LEU A 277 22.87 16.17 -13.66
N LEU A 278 22.87 15.05 -12.94
CA LEU A 278 24.09 14.39 -12.44
C LEU A 278 24.57 13.28 -13.37
N GLY A 279 23.97 13.15 -14.56
CA GLY A 279 24.26 12.10 -15.53
C GLY A 279 23.68 10.73 -15.16
N TYR A 280 22.95 10.60 -14.04
CA TYR A 280 22.38 9.34 -13.59
C TYR A 280 21.14 8.95 -14.42
N TYR A 281 21.06 7.68 -14.77
CA TYR A 281 19.88 7.05 -15.38
C TYR A 281 19.54 5.74 -14.67
N GLN A 282 18.26 5.39 -14.72
CA GLN A 282 17.73 4.11 -14.25
C GLN A 282 16.67 3.62 -15.23
N SER A 283 16.71 2.36 -15.59
CA SER A 283 15.72 1.68 -16.44
C SER A 283 15.52 0.25 -15.96
N ALA A 284 14.43 -0.38 -16.35
CA ALA A 284 14.20 -1.79 -16.03
C ALA A 284 13.34 -2.47 -17.09
N ILE A 285 13.46 -3.79 -17.16
CA ILE A 285 12.61 -4.66 -17.99
C ILE A 285 12.14 -5.87 -17.17
N VAL A 286 10.98 -6.40 -17.50
CA VAL A 286 10.39 -7.57 -16.82
C VAL A 286 11.09 -8.87 -17.22
N ASP A 287 11.63 -8.94 -18.42
CA ASP A 287 12.33 -10.14 -18.94
C ASP A 287 13.82 -9.84 -19.08
N SER A 288 14.62 -10.84 -18.78
CA SER A 288 16.08 -10.73 -18.85
C SER A 288 16.65 -10.82 -20.28
N GLY A 289 15.81 -10.96 -21.30
CA GLY A 289 16.20 -11.08 -22.71
C GLY A 289 16.49 -12.50 -23.12
#